data_2562740821cc740d6426e406673a23ff
#
_entry.id   2562740821cc740d6426e406673a23ff
#
_cell.length_a   1.000
_cell.length_b   1.000
_cell.length_c   1.000
_cell.angle_alpha   90.00
_cell.angle_beta   90.00
_cell.angle_gamma   90.00
#
_symmetry.space_group_name_H-M   'P 1'
#
loop_
_entity.id
_entity.type
_entity.pdbx_description
1 polymer ?
#
loop_
_entity_poly.entity_id
_entity_poly.type
_entity_poly.pdbx_seq_one_letter_code
_entity_poly.pdbx_strand_id
1 'polypeptide(L)'
;MKVNIIKKRSFHSLLPGLLPLFVLAHFAHHLVTALPVPLLPLIRDDFALDYTQSGLVLSAFTLSYGVSQLLGGWLTDRIGPRILITMGICGVGLGGLLVGLSQTYVMMIAFLVLMGLLGGGYHPASPPLVSTLVESKNRGRALGFHLIGGSASFFLAPLIAAAIALVWGWRGSFITLAVPTIVFGIVFYILLGRLADTKQDQDKIISGHNQTPPTVHRLHHLVPFIILSTFTGAVTLATISFIPLFVVDHFGISREVAAALIAVIYFAGLWASPLGGHLSDRLGRVPVLLTVCFMAGPVIYLLNLVPYGLGFGAILLIIGMVLYIPQPASEAYIVGQVSERHRSSILGIYYFSAIGGTGVLTPVIGYLIDHFGFYLTFTLTGAVLVTVTLVCSIFLWRSRD
;
A
#
# COMPACT_ATOMS: atom_id res chain seq x y z
N MET A 1 27.19 -53.53 -3.11
CA MET A 1 27.48 -52.12 -2.82
C MET A 1 26.25 -51.32 -3.30
N LYS A 2 25.28 -51.04 -2.38
CA LYS A 2 24.05 -50.33 -2.71
C LYS A 2 24.33 -48.84 -2.59
N VAL A 3 24.36 -48.13 -3.71
CA VAL A 3 24.45 -46.67 -3.76
C VAL A 3 23.13 -46.10 -3.23
N ASN A 4 23.17 -45.46 -2.07
CA ASN A 4 22.06 -44.69 -1.52
C ASN A 4 21.79 -43.51 -2.44
N ILE A 5 20.76 -43.60 -3.27
CA ILE A 5 20.22 -42.50 -4.02
C ILE A 5 19.51 -41.61 -3.00
N ILE A 6 20.19 -40.52 -2.57
CA ILE A 6 19.57 -39.45 -1.85
C ILE A 6 18.42 -38.90 -2.73
N LYS A 7 17.18 -39.21 -2.36
CA LYS A 7 16.00 -38.68 -3.01
C LYS A 7 16.13 -37.17 -3.02
N LYS A 8 16.50 -36.58 -4.16
CA LYS A 8 16.38 -35.11 -4.39
C LYS A 8 14.94 -34.74 -4.05
N ARG A 9 14.73 -34.09 -2.90
CA ARG A 9 13.43 -33.49 -2.58
C ARG A 9 13.09 -32.54 -3.72
N SER A 10 12.03 -32.86 -4.46
CA SER A 10 11.54 -32.02 -5.56
C SER A 10 11.33 -30.60 -5.04
N PHE A 11 11.79 -29.60 -5.78
CA PHE A 11 11.60 -28.18 -5.47
C PHE A 11 10.12 -27.84 -5.17
N HIS A 12 9.16 -28.54 -5.80
CA HIS A 12 7.73 -28.44 -5.50
C HIS A 12 7.35 -28.83 -4.05
N SER A 13 8.16 -29.61 -3.34
CA SER A 13 7.92 -29.95 -1.93
C SER A 13 8.50 -28.92 -0.94
N LEU A 14 9.38 -28.03 -1.39
CA LEU A 14 9.94 -26.92 -0.60
C LEU A 14 9.09 -25.63 -0.71
N LEU A 15 8.24 -25.53 -1.71
CA LEU A 15 7.45 -24.34 -2.04
C LEU A 15 6.44 -23.91 -0.96
N PRO A 16 5.72 -24.82 -0.27
CA PRO A 16 4.92 -24.43 0.89
C PRO A 16 5.74 -23.77 2.00
N GLY A 17 7.05 -24.10 2.12
CA GLY A 17 7.95 -23.55 3.12
C GLY A 17 8.47 -22.14 2.83
N LEU A 18 8.40 -21.66 1.57
CA LEU A 18 8.89 -20.32 1.19
C LEU A 18 7.79 -19.24 1.26
N LEU A 19 6.54 -19.58 1.08
CA LEU A 19 5.45 -18.63 1.12
C LEU A 19 5.38 -17.86 2.45
N PRO A 20 5.52 -18.48 3.65
CA PRO A 20 5.61 -17.75 4.91
C PRO A 20 6.76 -16.75 4.96
N LEU A 21 7.91 -17.06 4.34
CA LEU A 21 9.03 -16.14 4.26
C LEU A 21 8.68 -14.88 3.44
N PHE A 22 7.92 -15.03 2.34
CA PHE A 22 7.43 -13.89 1.56
C PHE A 22 6.31 -13.12 2.26
N VAL A 23 5.49 -13.76 3.08
CA VAL A 23 4.53 -13.09 3.97
C VAL A 23 5.26 -12.22 4.97
N LEU A 24 6.30 -12.75 5.62
CA LEU A 24 7.15 -11.99 6.55
C LEU A 24 7.94 -10.89 5.85
N ALA A 25 8.38 -11.11 4.60
CA ALA A 25 9.05 -10.08 3.79
C ALA A 25 8.12 -8.89 3.52
N HIS A 26 6.86 -9.15 3.20
CA HIS A 26 5.86 -8.11 2.98
C HIS A 26 5.52 -7.39 4.29
N PHE A 27 5.41 -8.13 5.38
CA PHE A 27 5.25 -7.57 6.72
C PHE A 27 6.42 -6.64 7.08
N ALA A 28 7.67 -7.12 6.97
CA ALA A 28 8.87 -6.36 7.30
C ALA A 28 9.00 -5.09 6.44
N HIS A 29 8.69 -5.18 5.13
CA HIS A 29 8.71 -4.03 4.23
C HIS A 29 7.76 -2.92 4.70
N HIS A 30 6.54 -3.27 5.12
CA HIS A 30 5.56 -2.29 5.56
C HIS A 30 5.68 -1.89 7.03
N LEU A 31 6.43 -2.60 7.85
CA LEU A 31 6.58 -2.31 9.28
C LEU A 31 7.11 -0.88 9.54
N VAL A 32 8.03 -0.41 8.71
CA VAL A 32 8.62 0.93 8.81
C VAL A 32 7.87 1.94 7.93
N THR A 33 7.38 1.53 6.74
CA THR A 33 6.67 2.44 5.83
C THR A 33 5.31 2.88 6.36
N ALA A 34 4.73 2.15 7.30
CA ALA A 34 3.46 2.48 7.94
C ALA A 34 3.59 3.50 9.08
N LEU A 35 4.82 3.88 9.50
CA LEU A 35 5.04 4.72 10.69
C LEU A 35 4.74 6.22 10.51
N PRO A 36 4.97 6.84 9.35
CA PRO A 36 4.83 8.30 9.23
C PRO A 36 3.44 8.81 9.60
N VAL A 37 2.36 8.13 9.17
CA VAL A 37 0.97 8.56 9.43
C VAL A 37 0.60 8.51 10.91
N PRO A 38 0.73 7.39 11.63
CA PRO A 38 0.36 7.33 13.05
C PRO A 38 1.22 8.23 13.94
N LEU A 39 2.49 8.42 13.59
CA LEU A 39 3.42 9.24 14.38
C LEU A 39 3.39 10.73 14.02
N LEU A 40 2.58 11.12 13.03
CA LEU A 40 2.52 12.50 12.54
C LEU A 40 2.24 13.55 13.62
N PRO A 41 1.34 13.35 14.61
CA PRO A 41 1.16 14.32 15.69
C PRO A 41 2.44 14.56 16.51
N LEU A 42 3.19 13.52 16.83
CA LEU A 42 4.46 13.63 17.55
C LEU A 42 5.54 14.33 16.71
N ILE A 43 5.61 14.03 15.42
CA ILE A 43 6.54 14.65 14.47
C ILE A 43 6.20 16.14 14.30
N ARG A 44 4.91 16.46 14.12
CA ARG A 44 4.43 17.84 13.99
C ARG A 44 4.85 18.69 15.18
N ASP A 45 4.60 18.21 16.38
CA ASP A 45 4.88 18.97 17.58
C ASP A 45 6.38 19.16 17.83
N ASP A 46 7.20 18.15 17.52
CA ASP A 46 8.65 18.19 17.68
C ASP A 46 9.34 19.19 16.75
N PHE A 47 8.82 19.36 15.53
CA PHE A 47 9.34 20.32 14.55
C PHE A 47 8.49 21.59 14.42
N ALA A 48 7.44 21.75 15.22
CA ALA A 48 6.50 22.88 15.19
C ALA A 48 5.90 23.12 13.79
N LEU A 49 5.44 22.04 13.14
CA LEU A 49 4.92 22.08 11.76
C LEU A 49 3.46 22.53 11.72
N ASP A 50 3.10 23.26 10.66
CA ASP A 50 1.72 23.43 10.25
C ASP A 50 1.18 22.17 9.54
N TYR A 51 -0.11 22.16 9.13
CA TYR A 51 -0.71 21.00 8.46
C TYR A 51 -0.17 20.81 7.04
N THR A 52 0.16 21.90 6.34
CA THR A 52 0.80 21.84 5.02
C THR A 52 2.17 21.16 5.10
N GLN A 53 3.00 21.57 6.05
CA GLN A 53 4.31 20.98 6.29
C GLN A 53 4.20 19.51 6.75
N SER A 54 3.22 19.21 7.60
CA SER A 54 2.89 17.84 7.99
C SER A 54 2.49 16.98 6.78
N GLY A 55 1.73 17.55 5.86
CA GLY A 55 1.40 16.91 4.58
C GLY A 55 2.62 16.68 3.70
N LEU A 56 3.58 17.61 3.66
CA LEU A 56 4.84 17.45 2.93
C LEU A 56 5.72 16.35 3.50
N VAL A 57 5.70 16.10 4.83
CA VAL A 57 6.37 14.94 5.44
C VAL A 57 5.88 13.64 4.82
N LEU A 58 4.56 13.47 4.74
CA LEU A 58 3.96 12.24 4.17
C LEU A 58 4.14 12.17 2.65
N SER A 59 4.05 13.32 1.98
CA SER A 59 4.26 13.44 0.53
C SER A 59 5.69 13.04 0.13
N ALA A 60 6.69 13.43 0.90
CA ALA A 60 8.09 13.12 0.63
C ALA A 60 8.32 11.60 0.46
N PHE A 61 7.72 10.80 1.32
CA PHE A 61 7.76 9.34 1.20
C PHE A 61 6.86 8.82 0.07
N THR A 62 5.56 9.19 0.06
CA THR A 62 4.58 8.56 -0.85
C THR A 62 4.84 8.90 -2.31
N LEU A 63 5.24 10.14 -2.62
CA LEU A 63 5.54 10.55 -3.99
C LEU A 63 6.80 9.85 -4.52
N SER A 64 7.89 9.86 -3.74
CA SER A 64 9.14 9.19 -4.12
C SER A 64 8.98 7.69 -4.23
N TYR A 65 8.17 7.08 -3.37
CA TYR A 65 7.82 5.66 -3.42
C TYR A 65 7.02 5.33 -4.69
N GLY A 66 6.02 6.14 -5.04
CA GLY A 66 5.25 5.99 -6.27
C GLY A 66 6.12 6.10 -7.53
N VAL A 67 6.99 7.11 -7.60
CA VAL A 67 7.94 7.28 -8.70
C VAL A 67 8.87 6.08 -8.83
N SER A 68 9.40 5.60 -7.71
CA SER A 68 10.29 4.42 -7.69
C SER A 68 9.58 3.14 -8.18
N GLN A 69 8.27 2.99 -7.96
CA GLN A 69 7.52 1.84 -8.49
C GLN A 69 7.47 1.80 -10.02
N LEU A 70 7.37 2.96 -10.70
CA LEU A 70 7.42 3.02 -12.17
C LEU A 70 8.73 2.45 -12.72
N LEU A 71 9.84 2.75 -12.05
CA LEU A 71 11.17 2.27 -12.43
C LEU A 71 11.42 0.82 -12.00
N GLY A 72 10.73 0.39 -10.95
CA GLY A 72 10.95 -0.90 -10.29
C GLY A 72 10.74 -2.09 -11.21
N GLY A 73 9.73 -2.06 -12.10
CA GLY A 73 9.48 -3.13 -13.06
C GLY A 73 10.66 -3.31 -14.03
N TRP A 74 11.10 -2.22 -14.64
CA TRP A 74 12.26 -2.22 -15.53
C TRP A 74 13.57 -2.63 -14.81
N LEU A 75 13.74 -2.19 -13.57
CA LEU A 75 14.90 -2.53 -12.77
C LEU A 75 14.89 -4.01 -12.35
N THR A 76 13.72 -4.58 -12.09
CA THR A 76 13.55 -6.02 -11.80
C THR A 76 14.10 -6.89 -12.93
N ASP A 77 13.82 -6.50 -14.18
CA ASP A 77 14.28 -7.26 -15.37
C ASP A 77 15.81 -7.18 -15.55
N ARG A 78 16.45 -6.13 -15.05
CA ARG A 78 17.91 -5.91 -15.21
C ARG A 78 18.76 -6.48 -14.10
N ILE A 79 18.38 -6.25 -12.84
CA ILE A 79 19.17 -6.65 -11.67
C ILE A 79 18.61 -7.86 -10.93
N GLY A 80 17.44 -8.32 -11.36
CA GLY A 80 16.75 -9.49 -10.81
C GLY A 80 15.91 -9.19 -9.56
N PRO A 81 14.83 -9.99 -9.35
CA PRO A 81 13.88 -9.75 -8.27
C PRO A 81 14.49 -9.92 -6.87
N ARG A 82 15.46 -10.83 -6.70
CA ARG A 82 16.14 -11.07 -5.42
C ARG A 82 16.77 -9.79 -4.87
N ILE A 83 17.57 -9.11 -5.71
CA ILE A 83 18.25 -7.88 -5.32
C ILE A 83 17.25 -6.79 -5.03
N LEU A 84 16.24 -6.61 -5.91
CA LEU A 84 15.30 -5.51 -5.79
C LEU A 84 14.35 -5.65 -4.59
N ILE A 85 13.88 -6.87 -4.27
CA ILE A 85 13.10 -7.13 -3.05
C ILE A 85 13.95 -6.83 -1.81
N THR A 86 15.21 -7.29 -1.79
CA THR A 86 16.11 -7.04 -0.67
C THR A 86 16.40 -5.55 -0.51
N MET A 87 16.68 -4.83 -1.60
CA MET A 87 16.83 -3.37 -1.59
C MET A 87 15.56 -2.70 -1.04
N GLY A 88 14.37 -3.18 -1.44
CA GLY A 88 13.10 -2.68 -0.94
C GLY A 88 12.95 -2.83 0.57
N ILE A 89 13.33 -3.97 1.14
CA ILE A 89 13.23 -4.22 2.59
C ILE A 89 14.34 -3.48 3.35
N CYS A 90 15.60 -3.68 2.96
CA CYS A 90 16.74 -3.04 3.63
C CYS A 90 16.70 -1.52 3.45
N GLY A 91 16.26 -1.03 2.28
CA GLY A 91 16.18 0.37 1.95
C GLY A 91 15.15 1.13 2.79
N VAL A 92 13.94 0.56 2.99
CA VAL A 92 12.97 1.17 3.91
C VAL A 92 13.46 1.11 5.36
N GLY A 93 14.14 0.04 5.75
CA GLY A 93 14.76 -0.04 7.08
C GLY A 93 15.85 1.02 7.26
N LEU A 94 16.78 1.15 6.31
CA LEU A 94 17.83 2.17 6.35
C LEU A 94 17.25 3.59 6.34
N GLY A 95 16.30 3.86 5.42
CA GLY A 95 15.63 5.14 5.36
C GLY A 95 14.91 5.47 6.67
N GLY A 96 14.18 4.50 7.24
CA GLY A 96 13.52 4.65 8.54
C GLY A 96 14.50 4.89 9.69
N LEU A 97 15.64 4.20 9.72
CA LEU A 97 16.70 4.47 10.70
C LEU A 97 17.21 5.91 10.60
N LEU A 98 17.48 6.38 9.38
CA LEU A 98 17.90 7.76 9.12
C LEU A 98 16.82 8.78 9.50
N VAL A 99 15.53 8.49 9.22
CA VAL A 99 14.40 9.32 9.67
C VAL A 99 14.40 9.43 11.20
N GLY A 100 14.56 8.31 11.91
CA GLY A 100 14.66 8.31 13.38
C GLY A 100 15.86 9.07 13.94
N LEU A 101 16.93 9.21 13.16
CA LEU A 101 18.13 9.98 13.51
C LEU A 101 18.09 11.45 13.05
N SER A 102 17.04 11.88 12.34
CA SER A 102 16.93 13.25 11.82
C SER A 102 16.80 14.28 12.94
N GLN A 103 17.56 15.38 12.85
CA GLN A 103 17.56 16.47 13.81
C GLN A 103 16.81 17.70 13.29
N THR A 104 16.58 17.79 11.99
CA THR A 104 15.88 18.89 11.34
C THR A 104 14.81 18.39 10.41
N TYR A 105 13.80 19.24 10.17
CA TYR A 105 12.73 18.97 9.20
C TYR A 105 13.28 18.61 7.81
N VAL A 106 14.29 19.37 7.32
CA VAL A 106 14.89 19.14 6.01
C VAL A 106 15.58 17.76 5.92
N MET A 107 16.33 17.37 6.97
CA MET A 107 16.93 16.04 7.05
C MET A 107 15.87 14.95 7.01
N MET A 108 14.78 15.12 7.77
CA MET A 108 13.68 14.15 7.78
C MET A 108 13.04 13.99 6.40
N ILE A 109 12.74 15.11 5.70
CA ILE A 109 12.23 15.10 4.33
C ILE A 109 13.18 14.37 3.40
N ALA A 110 14.47 14.67 3.43
CA ALA A 110 15.47 14.02 2.59
C ALA A 110 15.54 12.51 2.84
N PHE A 111 15.47 12.08 4.09
CA PHE A 111 15.51 10.67 4.45
C PHE A 111 14.21 9.94 4.12
N LEU A 112 13.05 10.59 4.18
CA LEU A 112 11.78 10.05 3.71
C LEU A 112 11.76 9.89 2.19
N VAL A 113 12.32 10.83 1.43
CA VAL A 113 12.51 10.69 -0.02
C VAL A 113 13.42 9.49 -0.32
N LEU A 114 14.55 9.38 0.36
CA LEU A 114 15.46 8.23 0.20
C LEU A 114 14.78 6.90 0.53
N MET A 115 14.02 6.86 1.64
CA MET A 115 13.24 5.69 2.05
C MET A 115 12.23 5.27 0.96
N GLY A 116 11.52 6.25 0.37
CA GLY A 116 10.59 6.00 -0.73
C GLY A 116 11.27 5.47 -1.99
N LEU A 117 12.38 6.11 -2.41
CA LEU A 117 13.13 5.69 -3.59
C LEU A 117 13.70 4.26 -3.45
N LEU A 118 14.24 3.93 -2.30
CA LEU A 118 14.80 2.59 -2.05
C LEU A 118 13.69 1.54 -1.88
N GLY A 119 12.55 1.92 -1.30
CA GLY A 119 11.44 1.01 -0.99
C GLY A 119 10.60 0.60 -2.19
N GLY A 120 10.39 1.50 -3.16
CA GLY A 120 9.40 1.32 -4.22
C GLY A 120 9.62 0.11 -5.14
N GLY A 121 10.84 -0.41 -5.23
CA GLY A 121 11.15 -1.60 -6.02
C GLY A 121 10.55 -2.91 -5.51
N TYR A 122 10.09 -2.96 -4.26
CA TYR A 122 9.57 -4.18 -3.63
C TYR A 122 8.33 -4.74 -4.36
N HIS A 123 7.32 -3.90 -4.58
CA HIS A 123 6.04 -4.35 -5.15
C HIS A 123 6.11 -4.80 -6.61
N PRO A 124 6.86 -4.17 -7.51
CA PRO A 124 7.02 -4.70 -8.86
C PRO A 124 7.74 -6.06 -8.91
N ALA A 125 8.64 -6.33 -7.95
CA ALA A 125 9.49 -7.52 -7.94
C ALA A 125 8.88 -8.71 -7.20
N SER A 126 8.13 -8.49 -6.11
CA SER A 126 7.72 -9.57 -5.20
C SER A 126 6.57 -10.43 -5.73
N PRO A 127 5.41 -9.90 -6.20
CA PRO A 127 4.30 -10.73 -6.67
C PRO A 127 4.65 -11.63 -7.86
N PRO A 128 5.40 -11.18 -8.89
CA PRO A 128 5.86 -12.06 -9.95
C PRO A 128 6.69 -13.23 -9.43
N LEU A 129 7.63 -12.97 -8.52
CA LEU A 129 8.46 -14.01 -7.94
C LEU A 129 7.62 -15.01 -7.12
N VAL A 130 6.72 -14.54 -6.26
CA VAL A 130 5.78 -15.40 -5.50
C VAL A 130 4.97 -16.28 -6.45
N SER A 131 4.52 -15.74 -7.59
CA SER A 131 3.73 -16.48 -8.59
C SER A 131 4.52 -17.61 -9.25
N THR A 132 5.86 -17.54 -9.31
CA THR A 132 6.71 -18.62 -9.84
C THR A 132 6.94 -19.75 -8.82
N LEU A 133 6.64 -19.52 -7.55
CA LEU A 133 6.86 -20.49 -6.48
C LEU A 133 5.76 -21.53 -6.38
N VAL A 134 4.63 -21.33 -7.03
CA VAL A 134 3.45 -22.20 -6.94
C VAL A 134 2.91 -22.58 -8.32
N GLU A 135 2.17 -23.69 -8.39
CA GLU A 135 1.46 -24.08 -9.61
C GLU A 135 0.42 -23.01 -10.00
N SER A 136 0.15 -22.87 -11.31
CA SER A 136 -0.76 -21.85 -11.86
C SER A 136 -2.13 -21.81 -11.19
N LYS A 137 -2.70 -22.98 -10.82
CA LYS A 137 -3.99 -23.08 -10.10
C LYS A 137 -3.97 -22.48 -8.68
N ASN A 138 -2.77 -22.33 -8.05
CA ASN A 138 -2.59 -21.86 -6.68
C ASN A 138 -2.05 -20.42 -6.60
N ARG A 139 -1.76 -19.75 -7.73
CA ARG A 139 -1.16 -18.42 -7.76
C ARG A 139 -1.98 -17.37 -7.02
N GLY A 140 -3.28 -17.33 -7.27
CA GLY A 140 -4.17 -16.39 -6.57
C GLY A 140 -4.14 -16.58 -5.05
N ARG A 141 -4.15 -17.83 -4.58
CA ARG A 141 -4.06 -18.15 -3.15
C ARG A 141 -2.71 -17.72 -2.55
N ALA A 142 -1.61 -17.97 -3.25
CA ALA A 142 -0.28 -17.59 -2.77
C ALA A 142 -0.12 -16.06 -2.69
N LEU A 143 -0.60 -15.34 -3.70
CA LEU A 143 -0.61 -13.86 -3.69
C LEU A 143 -1.52 -13.33 -2.58
N GLY A 144 -2.69 -13.93 -2.35
CA GLY A 144 -3.57 -13.56 -1.24
C GLY A 144 -2.88 -13.73 0.12
N PHE A 145 -2.18 -14.84 0.36
CA PHE A 145 -1.38 -15.01 1.59
C PHE A 145 -0.25 -13.99 1.68
N HIS A 146 0.43 -13.69 0.58
CA HIS A 146 1.47 -12.65 0.55
C HIS A 146 0.92 -11.28 0.97
N LEU A 147 -0.27 -10.90 0.50
CA LEU A 147 -0.92 -9.63 0.86
C LEU A 147 -1.30 -9.54 2.34
N ILE A 148 -1.60 -10.67 3.00
CA ILE A 148 -1.87 -10.70 4.44
C ILE A 148 -0.67 -10.11 5.24
N GLY A 149 0.57 -10.37 4.82
CA GLY A 149 1.76 -9.81 5.46
C GLY A 149 1.73 -8.28 5.49
N GLY A 150 1.43 -7.65 4.37
CA GLY A 150 1.32 -6.19 4.27
C GLY A 150 0.17 -5.64 5.12
N SER A 151 -1.03 -6.22 4.99
CA SER A 151 -2.20 -5.80 5.78
C SER A 151 -1.98 -5.95 7.28
N ALA A 152 -1.37 -7.05 7.72
CA ALA A 152 -1.03 -7.28 9.11
C ALA A 152 -0.02 -6.25 9.63
N SER A 153 0.94 -5.85 8.79
CA SER A 153 1.90 -4.82 9.16
C SER A 153 1.23 -3.45 9.32
N PHE A 154 0.40 -3.03 8.37
CA PHE A 154 -0.35 -1.77 8.50
C PHE A 154 -1.25 -1.75 9.74
N PHE A 155 -1.83 -2.90 10.13
CA PHE A 155 -2.62 -3.00 11.36
C PHE A 155 -1.75 -2.95 12.62
N LEU A 156 -0.64 -3.70 12.67
CA LEU A 156 0.17 -3.85 13.87
C LEU A 156 1.17 -2.70 14.08
N ALA A 157 1.72 -2.13 13.00
CA ALA A 157 2.75 -1.10 13.10
C ALA A 157 2.29 0.14 13.88
N PRO A 158 1.09 0.71 13.68
CA PRO A 158 0.61 1.83 14.50
C PRO A 158 0.53 1.50 15.99
N LEU A 159 0.08 0.30 16.35
CA LEU A 159 -0.03 -0.14 17.75
C LEU A 159 1.35 -0.30 18.41
N ILE A 160 2.28 -0.95 17.69
CA ILE A 160 3.65 -1.13 18.16
C ILE A 160 4.36 0.22 18.25
N ALA A 161 4.21 1.07 17.24
CA ALA A 161 4.84 2.40 17.21
C ALA A 161 4.32 3.29 18.34
N ALA A 162 3.00 3.30 18.60
CA ALA A 162 2.41 4.05 19.70
C ALA A 162 2.96 3.59 21.07
N ALA A 163 3.07 2.28 21.27
CA ALA A 163 3.62 1.72 22.51
C ALA A 163 5.11 2.08 22.70
N ILE A 164 5.91 2.05 21.63
CA ILE A 164 7.32 2.45 21.68
C ILE A 164 7.44 3.96 21.91
N ALA A 165 6.57 4.76 21.26
CA ALA A 165 6.60 6.22 21.34
C ALA A 165 6.31 6.74 22.76
N LEU A 166 5.53 6.03 23.57
CA LEU A 166 5.32 6.34 24.99
C LEU A 166 6.62 6.42 25.80
N VAL A 167 7.63 5.61 25.42
CA VAL A 167 8.89 5.51 26.18
C VAL A 167 10.03 6.26 25.50
N TRP A 168 10.14 6.15 24.17
CA TRP A 168 11.31 6.63 23.40
C TRP A 168 10.94 7.67 22.33
N GLY A 169 9.70 8.17 22.35
CA GLY A 169 9.20 9.12 21.36
C GLY A 169 9.12 8.52 19.94
N TRP A 170 8.72 9.33 18.98
CA TRP A 170 8.56 8.91 17.59
C TRP A 170 9.87 8.44 16.93
N ARG A 171 11.01 9.04 17.30
CA ARG A 171 12.33 8.63 16.82
C ARG A 171 12.66 7.21 17.25
N GLY A 172 12.36 6.88 18.51
CA GLY A 172 12.52 5.53 19.05
C GLY A 172 11.74 4.49 18.27
N SER A 173 10.51 4.82 17.86
CA SER A 173 9.68 3.91 17.04
C SER A 173 10.35 3.61 15.70
N PHE A 174 10.86 4.62 14.99
CA PHE A 174 11.58 4.42 13.73
C PHE A 174 12.86 3.59 13.91
N ILE A 175 13.71 3.95 14.87
CA ILE A 175 15.00 3.26 15.11
C ILE A 175 14.76 1.80 15.51
N THR A 176 13.86 1.55 16.45
CA THR A 176 13.60 0.21 16.99
C THR A 176 13.03 -0.73 15.94
N LEU A 177 12.16 -0.24 15.04
CA LEU A 177 11.56 -1.08 14.00
C LEU A 177 12.41 -1.17 12.73
N ALA A 178 13.28 -0.20 12.47
CA ALA A 178 14.20 -0.22 11.33
C ALA A 178 15.26 -1.31 11.46
N VAL A 179 15.84 -1.49 12.66
CA VAL A 179 16.93 -2.47 12.87
C VAL A 179 16.48 -3.90 12.54
N PRO A 180 15.39 -4.46 13.11
CA PRO A 180 14.94 -5.80 12.75
C PRO A 180 14.52 -5.92 11.28
N THR A 181 14.01 -4.84 10.66
CA THR A 181 13.68 -4.82 9.23
C THR A 181 14.94 -5.00 8.37
N ILE A 182 16.04 -4.29 8.67
CA ILE A 182 17.31 -4.43 7.96
C ILE A 182 17.86 -5.84 8.16
N VAL A 183 17.91 -6.32 9.40
CA VAL A 183 18.42 -7.67 9.72
C VAL A 183 17.61 -8.73 8.95
N PHE A 184 16.27 -8.61 8.96
CA PHE A 184 15.42 -9.52 8.21
C PHE A 184 15.70 -9.46 6.70
N GLY A 185 15.88 -8.29 6.11
CA GLY A 185 16.20 -8.12 4.69
C GLY A 185 17.51 -8.80 4.30
N ILE A 186 18.55 -8.70 5.14
CA ILE A 186 19.83 -9.39 4.93
C ILE A 186 19.66 -10.91 5.00
N VAL A 187 18.96 -11.40 6.03
CA VAL A 187 18.67 -12.83 6.19
C VAL A 187 17.86 -13.35 5.00
N PHE A 188 16.83 -12.60 4.56
CA PHE A 188 16.01 -12.92 3.41
C PHE A 188 16.86 -13.04 2.12
N TYR A 189 17.79 -12.11 1.90
CA TYR A 189 18.73 -12.17 0.78
C TYR A 189 19.57 -13.45 0.77
N ILE A 190 20.12 -13.83 1.93
CA ILE A 190 20.94 -15.03 2.08
C ILE A 190 20.10 -16.29 1.81
N LEU A 191 18.89 -16.34 2.37
CA LEU A 191 18.00 -17.49 2.19
C LEU A 191 17.57 -17.66 0.72
N LEU A 192 17.21 -16.56 0.04
CA LEU A 192 16.87 -16.63 -1.38
C LEU A 192 18.07 -17.04 -2.25
N GLY A 193 19.30 -16.66 -1.87
CA GLY A 193 20.49 -17.07 -2.62
C GLY A 193 20.73 -18.57 -2.60
N ARG A 194 20.66 -19.16 -1.42
CA ARG A 194 20.82 -20.63 -1.25
C ARG A 194 19.79 -21.44 -2.05
N LEU A 195 18.65 -20.84 -2.36
CA LEU A 195 17.57 -21.46 -3.12
C LEU A 195 17.73 -21.25 -4.64
N ALA A 196 18.35 -20.15 -5.07
CA ALA A 196 18.64 -19.87 -6.48
C ALA A 196 19.76 -20.76 -7.02
N ASP A 197 20.79 -21.03 -6.22
CA ASP A 197 21.90 -21.92 -6.59
C ASP A 197 21.45 -23.35 -6.88
N THR A 198 20.27 -23.74 -6.34
CA THR A 198 19.62 -25.03 -6.65
C THR A 198 18.84 -25.00 -7.98
N LYS A 199 18.63 -23.82 -8.60
CA LYS A 199 17.78 -23.64 -9.81
C LYS A 199 18.53 -23.60 -11.14
N GLN A 200 19.85 -23.43 -11.15
CA GLN A 200 20.62 -23.21 -12.36
C GLN A 200 20.54 -24.37 -13.40
N ASP A 201 19.93 -25.51 -13.02
CA ASP A 201 19.74 -26.69 -13.89
C ASP A 201 18.38 -26.73 -14.63
N GLN A 202 17.47 -25.75 -14.52
CA GLN A 202 16.10 -25.84 -15.07
C GLN A 202 15.62 -24.72 -16.02
N ASP A 203 16.45 -23.70 -16.34
CA ASP A 203 16.00 -22.53 -17.12
C ASP A 203 15.93 -22.74 -18.65
N LYS A 204 15.62 -23.92 -19.15
CA LYS A 204 15.45 -24.18 -20.61
C LYS A 204 14.02 -24.38 -21.10
N ILE A 205 13.01 -24.23 -20.28
CA ILE A 205 11.63 -24.49 -20.70
C ILE A 205 10.71 -23.36 -20.23
N ILE A 206 10.66 -22.22 -20.87
CA ILE A 206 9.46 -21.36 -21.03
C ILE A 206 9.74 -20.35 -22.14
N SER A 207 9.60 -20.78 -23.38
CA SER A 207 9.37 -19.88 -24.50
C SER A 207 8.30 -20.53 -25.36
N GLY A 208 7.14 -19.92 -25.40
CA GLY A 208 6.09 -20.32 -26.31
C GLY A 208 4.69 -20.05 -25.78
N HIS A 209 4.25 -18.80 -25.80
CA HIS A 209 2.81 -18.53 -25.85
C HIS A 209 2.52 -17.68 -27.08
N ASN A 210 1.88 -18.32 -28.06
CA ASN A 210 1.26 -17.66 -29.19
C ASN A 210 0.14 -16.76 -28.69
N GLN A 211 0.27 -15.46 -28.90
CA GLN A 211 -0.70 -14.47 -28.46
C GLN A 211 -1.49 -13.96 -29.65
N THR A 212 -2.79 -14.14 -29.61
CA THR A 212 -3.74 -13.39 -30.42
C THR A 212 -3.75 -11.92 -29.94
N PRO A 213 -3.69 -10.94 -30.86
CA PRO A 213 -3.74 -9.53 -30.46
C PRO A 213 -5.14 -9.20 -29.94
N PRO A 214 -5.27 -8.65 -28.73
CA PRO A 214 -6.55 -8.18 -28.27
C PRO A 214 -6.88 -6.85 -28.92
N THR A 215 -8.07 -6.76 -29.43
CA THR A 215 -8.69 -5.54 -29.95
C THR A 215 -8.88 -4.52 -28.81
N VAL A 216 -8.28 -3.35 -28.98
CA VAL A 216 -8.37 -2.19 -28.05
C VAL A 216 -9.77 -1.55 -28.16
N HIS A 217 -10.82 -2.30 -27.86
CA HIS A 217 -12.20 -1.82 -28.10
C HIS A 217 -12.87 -1.07 -26.94
N ARG A 218 -12.23 -0.88 -25.76
CA ARG A 218 -12.92 -0.28 -24.59
C ARG A 218 -12.11 0.72 -23.78
N LEU A 219 -11.19 1.47 -24.37
CA LEU A 219 -10.44 2.52 -23.66
C LEU A 219 -11.36 3.58 -23.05
N HIS A 220 -12.50 3.86 -23.67
CA HIS A 220 -13.49 4.84 -23.17
C HIS A 220 -14.16 4.47 -21.85
N HIS A 221 -14.14 3.19 -21.45
CA HIS A 221 -14.56 2.76 -20.11
C HIS A 221 -13.39 2.57 -19.15
N LEU A 222 -12.23 2.12 -19.64
CA LEU A 222 -11.05 1.88 -18.83
C LEU A 222 -10.50 3.17 -18.20
N VAL A 223 -10.43 4.25 -18.98
CA VAL A 223 -9.90 5.54 -18.50
C VAL A 223 -10.75 6.13 -17.35
N PRO A 224 -12.09 6.31 -17.48
CA PRO A 224 -12.92 6.79 -16.37
C PRO A 224 -12.87 5.86 -15.15
N PHE A 225 -12.75 4.55 -15.36
CA PHE A 225 -12.62 3.57 -14.28
C PHE A 225 -11.33 3.78 -13.49
N ILE A 226 -10.18 3.90 -14.18
CA ILE A 226 -8.88 4.15 -13.55
C ILE A 226 -8.89 5.50 -12.83
N ILE A 227 -9.40 6.56 -13.46
CA ILE A 227 -9.50 7.89 -12.85
C ILE A 227 -10.33 7.83 -11.57
N LEU A 228 -11.53 7.23 -11.61
CA LEU A 228 -12.40 7.13 -10.45
C LEU A 228 -11.74 6.34 -9.31
N SER A 229 -11.20 5.16 -9.60
CA SER A 229 -10.57 4.30 -8.61
C SER A 229 -9.34 4.94 -7.97
N THR A 230 -8.43 5.49 -8.79
CA THR A 230 -7.17 6.10 -8.29
C THR A 230 -7.41 7.42 -7.59
N PHE A 231 -8.31 8.27 -8.10
CA PHE A 231 -8.64 9.54 -7.48
C PHE A 231 -9.33 9.34 -6.13
N THR A 232 -10.36 8.45 -6.06
CA THR A 232 -11.03 8.14 -4.80
C THR A 232 -10.07 7.55 -3.77
N GLY A 233 -9.22 6.60 -4.19
CA GLY A 233 -8.18 6.02 -3.34
C GLY A 233 -7.19 7.07 -2.83
N ALA A 234 -6.67 7.92 -3.71
CA ALA A 234 -5.70 8.96 -3.38
C ALA A 234 -6.27 10.01 -2.40
N VAL A 235 -7.49 10.51 -2.67
CA VAL A 235 -8.16 11.48 -1.79
C VAL A 235 -8.48 10.87 -0.43
N THR A 236 -8.99 9.64 -0.41
CA THR A 236 -9.31 8.92 0.84
C THR A 236 -8.05 8.72 1.68
N LEU A 237 -6.96 8.23 1.07
CA LEU A 237 -5.71 7.97 1.76
C LEU A 237 -5.04 9.27 2.25
N ALA A 238 -5.10 10.34 1.44
CA ALA A 238 -4.61 11.66 1.84
C ALA A 238 -5.42 12.21 3.04
N THR A 239 -6.74 12.00 3.08
CA THR A 239 -7.59 12.38 4.21
C THR A 239 -7.28 11.56 5.46
N ILE A 240 -7.12 10.22 5.32
CA ILE A 240 -6.72 9.32 6.41
C ILE A 240 -5.42 9.80 7.07
N SER A 241 -4.51 10.35 6.29
CA SER A 241 -3.22 10.86 6.76
C SER A 241 -3.34 11.95 7.83
N PHE A 242 -4.44 12.71 7.85
CA PHE A 242 -4.70 13.75 8.84
C PHE A 242 -5.62 13.31 10.00
N ILE A 243 -6.15 12.09 9.98
CA ILE A 243 -7.00 11.59 11.09
C ILE A 243 -6.29 11.62 12.45
N PRO A 244 -4.99 11.23 12.59
CA PRO A 244 -4.32 11.35 13.87
C PRO A 244 -4.27 12.79 14.39
N LEU A 245 -3.99 13.77 13.51
CA LEU A 245 -3.99 15.19 13.87
C LEU A 245 -5.40 15.68 14.22
N PHE A 246 -6.42 15.29 13.44
CA PHE A 246 -7.81 15.61 13.75
C PHE A 246 -8.24 15.11 15.12
N VAL A 247 -7.89 13.86 15.48
CA VAL A 247 -8.24 13.27 16.78
C VAL A 247 -7.58 14.01 17.94
N VAL A 248 -6.31 14.41 17.77
CA VAL A 248 -5.58 15.21 18.78
C VAL A 248 -6.19 16.60 18.92
N ASP A 249 -6.34 17.31 17.81
CA ASP A 249 -6.65 18.74 17.84
C ASP A 249 -8.15 19.02 18.05
N HIS A 250 -9.03 18.11 17.56
CA HIS A 250 -10.48 18.30 17.69
C HIS A 250 -11.06 17.66 18.97
N PHE A 251 -10.56 16.48 19.38
CA PHE A 251 -11.08 15.77 20.54
C PHE A 251 -10.18 15.86 21.77
N GLY A 252 -8.98 16.44 21.68
CA GLY A 252 -8.02 16.53 22.78
C GLY A 252 -7.45 15.16 23.23
N ILE A 253 -7.45 14.18 22.36
CA ILE A 253 -6.94 12.83 22.64
C ILE A 253 -5.41 12.81 22.59
N SER A 254 -4.78 11.99 23.43
CA SER A 254 -3.31 11.85 23.44
C SER A 254 -2.79 11.39 22.07
N ARG A 255 -1.58 11.82 21.72
CA ARG A 255 -0.93 11.54 20.42
C ARG A 255 -0.75 10.04 20.18
N GLU A 256 -0.43 9.31 21.23
CA GLU A 256 -0.19 7.87 21.19
C GLU A 256 -1.51 7.11 20.96
N VAL A 257 -2.60 7.53 21.59
CA VAL A 257 -3.93 6.95 21.33
C VAL A 257 -4.37 7.29 19.89
N ALA A 258 -4.15 8.52 19.43
CA ALA A 258 -4.43 8.91 18.05
C ALA A 258 -3.62 8.06 17.04
N ALA A 259 -2.34 7.80 17.33
CA ALA A 259 -1.50 6.91 16.55
C ALA A 259 -2.07 5.48 16.49
N ALA A 260 -2.51 4.94 17.63
CA ALA A 260 -3.07 3.59 17.71
C ALA A 260 -4.43 3.47 16.97
N LEU A 261 -5.24 4.54 16.95
CA LEU A 261 -6.56 4.54 16.30
C LEU A 261 -6.50 4.28 14.80
N ILE A 262 -5.41 4.62 14.14
CA ILE A 262 -5.19 4.31 12.71
C ILE A 262 -5.25 2.80 12.44
N ALA A 263 -4.88 1.98 13.42
CA ALA A 263 -5.01 0.54 13.32
C ALA A 263 -6.44 0.08 13.03
N VAL A 264 -7.47 0.80 13.49
CA VAL A 264 -8.89 0.49 13.23
C VAL A 264 -9.19 0.53 11.73
N ILE A 265 -8.66 1.54 11.01
CA ILE A 265 -8.82 1.67 9.56
C ILE A 265 -8.14 0.48 8.86
N TYR A 266 -6.92 0.20 9.25
CA TYR A 266 -6.12 -0.84 8.61
C TYR A 266 -6.55 -2.26 9.00
N PHE A 267 -7.22 -2.45 10.15
CA PHE A 267 -7.87 -3.71 10.51
C PHE A 267 -8.87 -4.17 9.45
N ALA A 268 -9.58 -3.24 8.84
CA ALA A 268 -10.47 -3.56 7.72
C ALA A 268 -9.74 -4.25 6.56
N GLY A 269 -8.47 -3.92 6.31
CA GLY A 269 -7.67 -4.50 5.24
C GLY A 269 -7.50 -6.02 5.33
N LEU A 270 -7.58 -6.60 6.53
CA LEU A 270 -7.44 -8.04 6.74
C LEU A 270 -8.61 -8.85 6.14
N TRP A 271 -9.80 -8.26 6.04
CA TRP A 271 -11.02 -8.94 5.60
C TRP A 271 -11.79 -8.20 4.49
N ALA A 272 -11.68 -6.88 4.39
CA ALA A 272 -12.42 -6.09 3.39
C ALA A 272 -11.91 -6.35 1.96
N SER A 273 -10.60 -6.58 1.75
CA SER A 273 -10.07 -6.96 0.43
C SER A 273 -10.62 -8.30 -0.08
N PRO A 274 -10.59 -9.40 0.68
CA PRO A 274 -11.26 -10.64 0.28
C PRO A 274 -12.76 -10.47 0.04
N LEU A 275 -13.44 -9.68 0.88
CA LEU A 275 -14.86 -9.37 0.70
C LEU A 275 -15.09 -8.60 -0.61
N GLY A 276 -14.25 -7.61 -0.93
CA GLY A 276 -14.31 -6.83 -2.16
C GLY A 276 -14.15 -7.71 -3.41
N GLY A 277 -13.18 -8.63 -3.40
CA GLY A 277 -13.02 -9.62 -4.45
C GLY A 277 -14.29 -10.46 -4.64
N HIS A 278 -14.83 -11.02 -3.55
CA HIS A 278 -16.05 -11.84 -3.61
C HIS A 278 -17.29 -11.04 -4.09
N LEU A 279 -17.45 -9.80 -3.63
CA LEU A 279 -18.55 -8.94 -4.07
C LEU A 279 -18.41 -8.60 -5.56
N SER A 280 -17.19 -8.31 -6.03
CA SER A 280 -16.93 -7.97 -7.42
C SER A 280 -17.17 -9.16 -8.37
N ASP A 281 -16.92 -10.38 -7.93
CA ASP A 281 -17.22 -11.59 -8.70
C ASP A 281 -18.72 -11.85 -8.82
N ARG A 282 -19.52 -11.43 -7.82
CA ARG A 282 -20.98 -11.66 -7.80
C ARG A 282 -21.80 -10.53 -8.40
N LEU A 283 -21.42 -9.28 -8.12
CA LEU A 283 -22.19 -8.08 -8.46
C LEU A 283 -21.63 -7.35 -9.68
N GLY A 284 -20.43 -7.75 -10.16
CA GLY A 284 -19.68 -7.04 -11.17
C GLY A 284 -18.70 -6.01 -10.58
N ARG A 285 -17.61 -5.77 -11.28
CA ARG A 285 -16.50 -4.92 -10.81
C ARG A 285 -16.86 -3.44 -10.80
N VAL A 286 -17.54 -2.98 -11.85
CA VAL A 286 -17.97 -1.58 -11.99
C VAL A 286 -19.03 -1.21 -10.95
N PRO A 287 -20.11 -1.99 -10.71
CA PRO A 287 -21.08 -1.71 -9.66
C PRO A 287 -20.46 -1.62 -8.26
N VAL A 288 -19.54 -2.53 -7.91
CA VAL A 288 -18.87 -2.51 -6.61
C VAL A 288 -18.02 -1.25 -6.46
N LEU A 289 -17.22 -0.88 -7.48
CA LEU A 289 -16.45 0.35 -7.46
C LEU A 289 -17.33 1.57 -7.27
N LEU A 290 -18.38 1.73 -8.08
CA LEU A 290 -19.29 2.87 -8.02
C LEU A 290 -19.96 2.99 -6.65
N THR A 291 -20.48 1.88 -6.10
CA THR A 291 -21.12 1.87 -4.78
C THR A 291 -20.16 2.38 -3.70
N VAL A 292 -18.95 1.86 -3.66
CA VAL A 292 -17.96 2.26 -2.65
C VAL A 292 -17.51 3.71 -2.85
N CYS A 293 -17.29 4.15 -4.09
CA CYS A 293 -16.91 5.53 -4.39
C CYS A 293 -18.04 6.53 -3.99
N PHE A 294 -19.31 6.18 -4.20
CA PHE A 294 -20.43 7.00 -3.73
C PHE A 294 -20.51 7.06 -2.19
N MET A 295 -20.11 6.03 -1.49
CA MET A 295 -20.07 6.03 -0.02
C MET A 295 -18.89 6.84 0.53
N ALA A 296 -17.79 6.95 -0.20
CA ALA A 296 -16.56 7.58 0.27
C ALA A 296 -16.78 9.03 0.75
N GLY A 297 -17.47 9.84 -0.06
CA GLY A 297 -17.74 11.24 0.27
C GLY A 297 -18.58 11.42 1.53
N PRO A 298 -19.79 10.81 1.63
CA PRO A 298 -20.61 10.84 2.84
C PRO A 298 -19.86 10.34 4.08
N VAL A 299 -19.07 9.27 3.98
CA VAL A 299 -18.33 8.72 5.12
C VAL A 299 -17.26 9.69 5.62
N ILE A 300 -16.52 10.37 4.71
CA ILE A 300 -15.58 11.42 5.11
C ILE A 300 -16.30 12.59 5.76
N TYR A 301 -17.44 13.01 5.23
CA TYR A 301 -18.25 14.07 5.83
C TYR A 301 -18.72 13.73 7.25
N LEU A 302 -19.06 12.47 7.53
CA LEU A 302 -19.48 12.00 8.85
C LEU A 302 -18.41 12.17 9.93
N LEU A 303 -17.10 12.28 9.59
CA LEU A 303 -16.06 12.64 10.55
C LEU A 303 -16.34 13.97 11.26
N ASN A 304 -17.05 14.90 10.60
CA ASN A 304 -17.43 16.19 11.17
C ASN A 304 -18.55 16.13 12.22
N LEU A 305 -19.35 15.05 12.20
CA LEU A 305 -20.62 14.98 12.92
C LEU A 305 -20.57 14.03 14.13
N VAL A 306 -19.68 13.04 14.10
CA VAL A 306 -19.68 11.97 15.08
C VAL A 306 -18.68 12.27 16.20
N PRO A 307 -19.16 12.30 17.47
CA PRO A 307 -18.28 12.50 18.62
C PRO A 307 -17.33 11.33 18.82
N TYR A 308 -16.23 11.59 19.52
CA TYR A 308 -15.28 10.55 19.88
C TYR A 308 -15.96 9.44 20.68
N GLY A 309 -15.70 8.18 20.30
CA GLY A 309 -16.27 7.00 20.93
C GLY A 309 -16.49 5.86 19.93
N LEU A 310 -17.37 4.92 20.25
CA LEU A 310 -17.63 3.75 19.41
C LEU A 310 -18.13 4.12 18.02
N GLY A 311 -18.97 5.18 17.90
CA GLY A 311 -19.44 5.68 16.62
C GLY A 311 -18.31 6.18 15.72
N PHE A 312 -17.34 6.89 16.30
CA PHE A 312 -16.15 7.33 15.58
C PHE A 312 -15.32 6.14 15.12
N GLY A 313 -15.11 5.14 16.00
CA GLY A 313 -14.44 3.89 15.65
C GLY A 313 -15.13 3.14 14.50
N ALA A 314 -16.48 3.12 14.48
CA ALA A 314 -17.23 2.52 13.38
C ALA A 314 -17.01 3.27 12.06
N ILE A 315 -16.94 4.61 12.06
CA ILE A 315 -16.61 5.39 10.87
C ILE A 315 -15.20 5.09 10.38
N LEU A 316 -14.21 5.00 11.28
CA LEU A 316 -12.85 4.61 10.90
C LEU A 316 -12.81 3.22 10.23
N LEU A 317 -13.59 2.28 10.73
CA LEU A 317 -13.72 0.95 10.13
C LEU A 317 -14.33 1.03 8.74
N ILE A 318 -15.39 1.83 8.56
CA ILE A 318 -16.04 2.05 7.25
C ILE A 318 -15.09 2.74 6.28
N ILE A 319 -14.29 3.71 6.72
CA ILE A 319 -13.23 4.32 5.91
C ILE A 319 -12.24 3.25 5.43
N GLY A 320 -11.85 2.33 6.31
CA GLY A 320 -11.03 1.18 5.93
C GLY A 320 -11.71 0.30 4.87
N MET A 321 -13.01 0.02 4.97
CA MET A 321 -13.75 -0.71 3.94
C MET A 321 -13.75 0.03 2.60
N VAL A 322 -13.96 1.35 2.62
CA VAL A 322 -13.89 2.21 1.42
C VAL A 322 -12.52 2.14 0.76
N LEU A 323 -11.46 2.05 1.54
CA LEU A 323 -10.09 1.96 1.02
C LEU A 323 -9.78 0.58 0.40
N TYR A 324 -10.22 -0.52 1.04
CA TYR A 324 -9.75 -1.86 0.70
C TYR A 324 -10.69 -2.67 -0.21
N ILE A 325 -12.00 -2.42 -0.19
CA ILE A 325 -12.96 -3.15 -1.05
C ILE A 325 -12.71 -2.91 -2.54
N PRO A 326 -12.44 -1.67 -3.03
CA PRO A 326 -12.29 -1.42 -4.45
C PRO A 326 -11.02 -2.01 -5.06
N GLN A 327 -9.96 -2.21 -4.27
CA GLN A 327 -8.64 -2.57 -4.77
C GLN A 327 -8.65 -3.86 -5.62
N PRO A 328 -9.11 -5.03 -5.12
CA PRO A 328 -9.10 -6.26 -5.91
C PRO A 328 -10.05 -6.19 -7.11
N ALA A 329 -11.18 -5.48 -6.99
CA ALA A 329 -12.11 -5.26 -8.10
C ALA A 329 -11.45 -4.43 -9.21
N SER A 330 -10.70 -3.39 -8.86
CA SER A 330 -10.01 -2.52 -9.80
C SER A 330 -8.88 -3.24 -10.52
N GLU A 331 -8.05 -3.97 -9.80
CA GLU A 331 -6.97 -4.75 -10.39
C GLU A 331 -7.49 -5.81 -11.36
N ALA A 332 -8.53 -6.55 -10.94
CA ALA A 332 -9.16 -7.57 -11.78
C ALA A 332 -9.84 -6.97 -13.04
N TYR A 333 -10.47 -5.79 -12.92
CA TYR A 333 -11.05 -5.09 -14.07
C TYR A 333 -9.97 -4.68 -15.07
N ILE A 334 -8.91 -4.01 -14.60
CA ILE A 334 -7.79 -3.56 -15.45
C ILE A 334 -7.14 -4.76 -16.17
N VAL A 335 -6.82 -5.83 -15.43
CA VAL A 335 -6.22 -7.04 -16.00
C VAL A 335 -7.11 -7.69 -17.05
N GLY A 336 -8.44 -7.65 -16.87
CA GLY A 336 -9.41 -8.20 -17.82
C GLY A 336 -9.60 -7.38 -19.10
N GLN A 337 -9.31 -6.07 -19.08
CA GLN A 337 -9.50 -5.16 -20.22
C GLN A 337 -8.23 -4.91 -21.05
N VAL A 338 -7.06 -5.35 -20.54
CA VAL A 338 -5.75 -5.04 -21.14
C VAL A 338 -5.04 -6.32 -21.58
N SER A 339 -4.38 -6.25 -22.76
CA SER A 339 -3.56 -7.34 -23.26
C SER A 339 -2.42 -7.72 -22.32
N GLU A 340 -2.01 -8.97 -22.30
CA GLU A 340 -0.92 -9.48 -21.45
C GLU A 340 0.35 -8.63 -21.57
N ARG A 341 0.68 -8.20 -22.80
CA ARG A 341 1.84 -7.35 -23.10
C ARG A 341 1.82 -6.00 -22.37
N HIS A 342 0.64 -5.41 -22.14
CA HIS A 342 0.50 -4.06 -21.57
C HIS A 342 0.01 -4.07 -20.12
N ARG A 343 -0.30 -5.24 -19.54
CA ARG A 343 -0.82 -5.36 -18.15
C ARG A 343 0.09 -4.73 -17.11
N SER A 344 1.37 -5.05 -17.15
CA SER A 344 2.35 -4.50 -16.19
C SER A 344 2.48 -2.98 -16.30
N SER A 345 2.49 -2.44 -17.51
CA SER A 345 2.57 -0.99 -17.74
C SER A 345 1.34 -0.26 -17.23
N ILE A 346 0.13 -0.76 -17.53
CA ILE A 346 -1.12 -0.13 -17.08
C ILE A 346 -1.31 -0.25 -15.57
N LEU A 347 -0.98 -1.40 -14.98
CA LEU A 347 -0.98 -1.56 -13.51
C LEU A 347 0.06 -0.65 -12.85
N GLY A 348 1.24 -0.47 -13.46
CA GLY A 348 2.24 0.49 -12.99
C GLY A 348 1.71 1.93 -12.98
N ILE A 349 1.02 2.36 -14.04
CA ILE A 349 0.36 3.66 -14.10
C ILE A 349 -0.75 3.76 -13.03
N TYR A 350 -1.55 2.71 -12.86
CA TYR A 350 -2.60 2.65 -11.85
C TYR A 350 -2.04 2.84 -10.44
N TYR A 351 -1.03 2.08 -10.05
CA TYR A 351 -0.40 2.19 -8.72
C TYR A 351 0.32 3.52 -8.52
N PHE A 352 1.03 4.00 -9.54
CA PHE A 352 1.64 5.33 -9.49
C PHE A 352 0.57 6.41 -9.32
N SER A 353 -0.53 6.35 -10.06
CA SER A 353 -1.62 7.34 -9.96
C SER A 353 -2.28 7.31 -8.57
N ALA A 354 -2.44 6.14 -7.96
CA ALA A 354 -3.02 6.02 -6.63
C ALA A 354 -2.06 6.54 -5.54
N ILE A 355 -0.81 6.05 -5.51
CA ILE A 355 0.16 6.38 -4.45
C ILE A 355 0.77 7.77 -4.69
N GLY A 356 1.19 8.07 -5.92
CA GLY A 356 1.72 9.39 -6.29
C GLY A 356 0.64 10.47 -6.19
N GLY A 357 -0.60 10.16 -6.56
CA GLY A 357 -1.76 11.03 -6.36
C GLY A 357 -1.98 11.36 -4.88
N THR A 358 -1.87 10.37 -3.99
CA THR A 358 -1.89 10.60 -2.54
C THR A 358 -0.78 11.58 -2.13
N GLY A 359 0.46 11.36 -2.62
CA GLY A 359 1.59 12.23 -2.32
C GLY A 359 1.36 13.69 -2.74
N VAL A 360 0.71 13.91 -3.89
CA VAL A 360 0.36 15.27 -4.35
C VAL A 360 -0.79 15.87 -3.53
N LEU A 361 -1.82 15.08 -3.22
CA LEU A 361 -3.03 15.57 -2.55
C LEU A 361 -2.84 15.79 -1.05
N THR A 362 -1.94 15.08 -0.39
CA THR A 362 -1.75 15.21 1.06
C THR A 362 -1.36 16.64 1.48
N PRO A 363 -0.35 17.31 0.90
CA PRO A 363 -0.08 18.70 1.26
C PRO A 363 -1.20 19.67 0.85
N VAL A 364 -1.98 19.36 -0.21
CA VAL A 364 -3.16 20.15 -0.59
C VAL A 364 -4.23 20.09 0.52
N ILE A 365 -4.51 18.89 1.05
CA ILE A 365 -5.44 18.73 2.18
C ILE A 365 -4.90 19.47 3.42
N GLY A 366 -3.59 19.37 3.71
CA GLY A 366 -2.96 20.15 4.78
C GLY A 366 -3.17 21.64 4.63
N TYR A 367 -2.93 22.18 3.43
CA TYR A 367 -3.17 23.60 3.11
C TYR A 367 -4.64 24.01 3.33
N LEU A 368 -5.59 23.15 2.91
CA LEU A 368 -7.00 23.42 3.16
C LEU A 368 -7.33 23.42 4.66
N ILE A 369 -6.73 22.54 5.45
CA ILE A 369 -6.92 22.50 6.90
C ILE A 369 -6.34 23.76 7.55
N ASP A 370 -5.14 24.23 7.15
CA ASP A 370 -4.53 25.46 7.67
C ASP A 370 -5.41 26.69 7.44
N HIS A 371 -6.09 26.80 6.29
CA HIS A 371 -6.86 27.97 5.90
C HIS A 371 -8.35 27.89 6.26
N PHE A 372 -8.93 26.70 6.28
CA PHE A 372 -10.39 26.49 6.40
C PHE A 372 -10.79 25.59 7.56
N GLY A 373 -9.82 24.98 8.24
CA GLY A 373 -10.06 24.00 9.31
C GLY A 373 -10.57 22.65 8.80
N PHE A 374 -10.64 21.69 9.71
CA PHE A 374 -11.05 20.31 9.40
C PHE A 374 -12.48 20.20 8.87
N TYR A 375 -13.43 20.94 9.48
CA TYR A 375 -14.84 20.84 9.12
C TYR A 375 -15.09 21.13 7.63
N LEU A 376 -14.60 22.29 7.16
CA LEU A 376 -14.80 22.67 5.76
C LEU A 376 -13.98 21.77 4.82
N THR A 377 -12.76 21.40 5.21
CA THR A 377 -11.89 20.52 4.41
C THR A 377 -12.54 19.15 4.20
N PHE A 378 -13.05 18.49 5.24
CA PHE A 378 -13.73 17.20 5.10
C PHE A 378 -15.04 17.32 4.31
N THR A 379 -15.76 18.43 4.46
CA THR A 379 -16.96 18.72 3.67
C THR A 379 -16.65 18.87 2.19
N LEU A 380 -15.64 19.69 1.85
CA LEU A 380 -15.19 19.88 0.46
C LEU A 380 -14.66 18.58 -0.15
N THR A 381 -13.85 17.85 0.60
CA THR A 381 -13.31 16.55 0.17
C THR A 381 -14.44 15.56 -0.13
N GLY A 382 -15.43 15.48 0.76
CA GLY A 382 -16.61 14.65 0.55
C GLY A 382 -17.40 15.05 -0.69
N ALA A 383 -17.64 16.35 -0.88
CA ALA A 383 -18.35 16.89 -2.04
C ALA A 383 -17.61 16.61 -3.36
N VAL A 384 -16.29 16.77 -3.39
CA VAL A 384 -15.45 16.48 -4.56
C VAL A 384 -15.52 14.99 -4.91
N LEU A 385 -15.42 14.09 -3.93
CA LEU A 385 -15.54 12.65 -4.17
C LEU A 385 -16.88 12.26 -4.78
N VAL A 386 -18.00 12.80 -4.26
CA VAL A 386 -19.34 12.56 -4.81
C VAL A 386 -19.42 13.11 -6.24
N THR A 387 -18.92 14.33 -6.48
CA THR A 387 -18.99 14.97 -7.79
C THR A 387 -18.20 14.18 -8.83
N VAL A 388 -16.94 13.80 -8.52
CA VAL A 388 -16.12 12.98 -9.43
C VAL A 388 -16.78 11.62 -9.68
N THR A 389 -17.36 11.01 -8.66
CA THR A 389 -18.07 9.74 -8.82
C THR A 389 -19.28 9.89 -9.74
N LEU A 390 -20.07 10.96 -9.58
CA LEU A 390 -21.23 11.26 -10.46
C LEU A 390 -20.76 11.44 -11.92
N VAL A 391 -19.73 12.23 -12.16
CA VAL A 391 -19.21 12.46 -13.52
C VAL A 391 -18.71 11.15 -14.14
N CYS A 392 -17.90 10.38 -13.41
CA CYS A 392 -17.38 9.10 -13.93
C CYS A 392 -18.50 8.06 -14.12
N SER A 393 -19.54 8.08 -13.29
CA SER A 393 -20.66 7.14 -13.40
C SER A 393 -21.42 7.28 -14.72
N ILE A 394 -21.48 8.48 -15.32
CA ILE A 394 -22.12 8.73 -16.63
C ILE A 394 -21.44 7.87 -17.72
N PHE A 395 -20.13 7.74 -17.66
CA PHE A 395 -19.35 6.96 -18.63
C PHE A 395 -19.34 5.46 -18.29
N LEU A 396 -19.47 5.10 -17.03
CA LEU A 396 -19.39 3.71 -16.55
C LEU A 396 -20.73 3.00 -16.46
N TRP A 397 -21.87 3.74 -16.39
CA TRP A 397 -23.20 3.18 -16.21
C TRP A 397 -23.62 2.19 -17.30
N ARG A 398 -23.09 2.36 -18.52
CA ARG A 398 -23.40 1.50 -19.69
C ARG A 398 -22.43 0.34 -19.87
N SER A 399 -21.34 0.28 -19.08
CA SER A 399 -20.43 -0.84 -19.10
C SER A 399 -20.98 -1.96 -18.20
N ARG A 400 -21.66 -2.91 -18.83
CA ARG A 400 -21.94 -4.20 -18.16
C ARG A 400 -20.72 -5.08 -18.33
N ASP A 401 -20.18 -5.61 -17.23
CA ASP A 401 -19.13 -6.63 -17.23
C ASP A 401 -19.67 -7.95 -17.74
#